data_59f9f7030f4b93a4e32c07c260a72d03
#
_entry.id   59f9f7030f4b93a4e32c07c260a72d03
#
_cell.length_a   1.000
_cell.length_b   1.000
_cell.length_c   1.000
_cell.angle_alpha   90.00
_cell.angle_beta   90.00
_cell.angle_gamma   90.00
#
_symmetry.space_group_name_H-M   'P 1'
#
loop_
_entity.id
_entity.type
_entity.pdbx_description
1 polymer ?
#
loop_
_entity_poly.entity_id
_entity_poly.type
_entity_poly.pdbx_seq_one_letter_code
_entity_poly.pdbx_strand_id
1 'polypeptide(L)'
;MRPFIVASVMAATSMVAIEATIISTAMPQIVAQLGGLHLYSWVFSAFLLAQTAMTVVFGKLADLYGRKPVMLVGIAVFLIASLGGGLAWSMPAMIVFRLLQGVGAACIQPVSLTIVADYYPISERGKVQGYLASVWAISAVLGPMLGGIIIRDLSWSWIFWINIPIGLLAAAGFVAYLHEAAPRQRPSIDALGAIFFAIAVAALMIALTDANAFSDTHVWAGVLVCAAASLLFVWQERRARDPMISFALWKRRPIAAANAATLLSGMVLMGLTTFLPMYAQGVLRQTPVVAGMALTMIMVGWPIGSTVAAKTFTRYGLRRILVGGSLLMPVGGIVFALLGPNSSPLLAGFGSLLMGFSMGTGSVSALVLIQELVDPSQRGSATASNIFSRNLGSTLGATLFGAVLNFGLTQSSGLAPVTSDQLRHVLEDRGVSTLADQAIRAALQHSLHLTFLSILAISIGVVLLLLLVPTNAVDRARDKPRDKPEFVPGGH
;
A
#
# COMPACT_ATOMS: atom_id res chain seq x y z
N MET A 1 28.39 -2.01 9.53
CA MET A 1 27.60 -0.98 8.82
C MET A 1 26.25 -1.47 8.32
N ARG A 2 26.13 -2.53 7.49
CA ARG A 2 24.85 -3.02 6.95
C ARG A 2 23.71 -3.21 7.97
N PRO A 3 23.92 -3.82 9.17
CA PRO A 3 22.83 -3.98 10.14
C PRO A 3 22.23 -2.65 10.65
N PHE A 4 23.09 -1.64 10.84
CA PHE A 4 22.63 -0.30 11.29
C PHE A 4 21.84 0.43 10.21
N ILE A 5 22.19 0.25 8.92
CA ILE A 5 21.40 0.77 7.80
C ILE A 5 20.01 0.13 7.81
N VAL A 6 19.91 -1.20 7.98
CA VAL A 6 18.63 -1.90 8.08
C VAL A 6 17.82 -1.43 9.28
N ALA A 7 18.45 -1.24 10.44
CA ALA A 7 17.79 -0.70 11.63
C ALA A 7 17.22 0.69 11.38
N SER A 8 17.96 1.57 10.66
CA SER A 8 17.48 2.91 10.28
C SER A 8 16.30 2.84 9.30
N VAL A 9 16.38 1.92 8.33
CA VAL A 9 15.28 1.66 7.38
C VAL A 9 14.05 1.11 8.12
N MET A 10 14.23 0.19 9.06
CA MET A 10 13.13 -0.34 9.88
C MET A 10 12.50 0.75 10.75
N ALA A 11 13.31 1.62 11.37
CA ALA A 11 12.81 2.75 12.16
C ALA A 11 12.00 3.73 11.30
N ALA A 12 12.50 4.11 10.12
CA ALA A 12 11.77 4.97 9.19
C ALA A 12 10.46 4.32 8.71
N THR A 13 10.50 3.02 8.40
CA THR A 13 9.31 2.26 7.97
C THR A 13 8.30 2.12 9.10
N SER A 14 8.76 1.89 10.36
CA SER A 14 7.87 1.75 11.52
C SER A 14 7.10 3.05 11.80
N MET A 15 7.72 4.19 11.61
CA MET A 15 7.09 5.51 11.74
C MET A 15 5.87 5.62 10.81
N VAL A 16 6.02 5.29 9.52
CA VAL A 16 4.91 5.32 8.54
C VAL A 16 3.87 4.24 8.86
N ALA A 17 4.29 3.05 9.27
CA ALA A 17 3.40 1.93 9.54
C ALA A 17 2.56 2.13 10.82
N ILE A 18 3.14 2.70 11.87
CA ILE A 18 2.41 3.07 13.09
C ILE A 18 1.42 4.18 12.78
N GLU A 19 1.85 5.22 12.04
CA GLU A 19 0.99 6.34 11.65
C GLU A 19 -0.25 5.89 10.89
N ALA A 20 -0.11 4.92 9.98
CA ALA A 20 -1.22 4.39 9.18
C ALA A 20 -2.30 3.69 10.02
N THR A 21 -1.98 3.25 11.23
CA THR A 21 -2.89 2.47 12.08
C THR A 21 -3.33 3.20 13.34
N ILE A 22 -2.45 4.02 13.95
CA ILE A 22 -2.70 4.68 15.24
C ILE A 22 -3.76 5.77 15.13
N ILE A 23 -3.84 6.48 13.99
CA ILE A 23 -4.75 7.62 13.81
C ILE A 23 -6.22 7.23 13.97
N SER A 24 -6.58 6.00 13.56
CA SER A 24 -7.98 5.52 13.63
C SER A 24 -8.52 5.49 15.06
N THR A 25 -7.68 5.27 16.04
CA THR A 25 -8.07 5.23 17.47
C THR A 25 -8.29 6.62 18.05
N ALA A 26 -7.62 7.65 17.51
CA ALA A 26 -7.71 9.03 17.99
C ALA A 26 -8.82 9.83 17.31
N MET A 27 -9.28 9.42 16.14
CA MET A 27 -10.21 10.21 15.34
C MET A 27 -11.49 10.64 16.08
N PRO A 28 -12.15 9.80 16.92
CA PRO A 28 -13.30 10.24 17.68
C PRO A 28 -12.98 11.43 18.60
N GLN A 29 -11.82 11.43 19.29
CA GLN A 29 -11.40 12.50 20.16
C GLN A 29 -10.97 13.75 19.40
N ILE A 30 -10.30 13.59 18.26
CA ILE A 30 -9.91 14.70 17.37
C ILE A 30 -11.18 15.41 16.87
N VAL A 31 -12.18 14.66 16.41
CA VAL A 31 -13.46 15.22 15.94
C VAL A 31 -14.21 15.91 17.08
N ALA A 32 -14.20 15.34 18.29
CA ALA A 32 -14.84 15.95 19.45
C ALA A 32 -14.23 17.32 19.81
N GLN A 33 -12.92 17.50 19.63
CA GLN A 33 -12.21 18.74 19.96
C GLN A 33 -12.17 19.75 18.78
N LEU A 34 -11.88 19.29 17.56
CA LEU A 34 -11.72 20.17 16.40
C LEU A 34 -13.01 20.38 15.61
N GLY A 35 -14.08 19.60 15.89
CA GLY A 35 -15.31 19.59 15.11
C GLY A 35 -15.13 18.98 13.71
N GLY A 36 -16.04 19.30 12.78
CA GLY A 36 -15.90 18.96 11.37
C GLY A 36 -16.06 17.46 11.06
N LEU A 37 -17.04 16.78 11.68
CA LEU A 37 -17.31 15.35 11.46
C LEU A 37 -17.43 14.97 9.97
N HIS A 38 -17.98 15.85 9.14
CA HIS A 38 -18.08 15.65 7.69
C HIS A 38 -16.72 15.55 6.97
N LEU A 39 -15.64 16.05 7.61
CA LEU A 39 -14.26 15.97 7.12
C LEU A 39 -13.49 14.75 7.64
N TYR A 40 -14.14 13.89 8.44
CA TYR A 40 -13.51 12.71 9.08
C TYR A 40 -12.70 11.87 8.09
N SER A 41 -13.30 11.49 6.99
CA SER A 41 -12.68 10.65 5.97
C SER A 41 -11.50 11.34 5.27
N TRP A 42 -11.53 12.66 5.16
CA TRP A 42 -10.46 13.43 4.54
C TRP A 42 -9.14 13.39 5.28
N VAL A 43 -9.16 13.19 6.60
CA VAL A 43 -7.93 13.03 7.41
C VAL A 43 -7.13 11.80 6.95
N PHE A 44 -7.79 10.72 6.59
CA PHE A 44 -7.15 9.52 6.05
C PHE A 44 -6.83 9.67 4.56
N SER A 45 -7.82 10.12 3.79
CA SER A 45 -7.71 10.23 2.34
C SER A 45 -6.61 11.20 1.92
N ALA A 46 -6.46 12.34 2.59
CA ALA A 46 -5.44 13.34 2.30
C ALA A 46 -4.01 12.77 2.43
N PHE A 47 -3.76 11.99 3.48
CA PHE A 47 -2.47 11.32 3.67
C PHE A 47 -2.18 10.32 2.54
N LEU A 48 -3.13 9.42 2.26
CA LEU A 48 -2.97 8.38 1.23
C LEU A 48 -2.86 8.99 -0.17
N LEU A 49 -3.62 10.03 -0.45
CA LEU A 49 -3.59 10.78 -1.70
C LEU A 49 -2.20 11.37 -1.94
N ALA A 50 -1.69 12.13 -0.98
CA ALA A 50 -0.37 12.75 -1.09
C ALA A 50 0.74 11.68 -1.18
N GLN A 51 0.65 10.62 -0.36
CA GLN A 51 1.59 9.51 -0.38
C GLN A 51 1.61 8.82 -1.76
N THR A 52 0.45 8.51 -2.31
CA THR A 52 0.36 7.83 -3.61
C THR A 52 0.87 8.70 -4.74
N ALA A 53 0.44 9.97 -4.79
CA ALA A 53 0.83 10.91 -5.82
C ALA A 53 2.34 11.16 -5.83
N MET A 54 2.96 11.33 -4.67
CA MET A 54 4.37 11.70 -4.54
C MET A 54 5.34 10.51 -4.55
N THR A 55 4.85 9.28 -4.43
CA THR A 55 5.70 8.07 -4.38
C THR A 55 6.62 7.96 -5.60
N VAL A 56 6.08 8.17 -6.81
CA VAL A 56 6.87 8.07 -8.05
C VAL A 56 7.86 9.24 -8.17
N VAL A 57 7.43 10.43 -7.74
CA VAL A 57 8.28 11.63 -7.70
C VAL A 57 9.52 11.38 -6.85
N PHE A 58 9.35 10.90 -5.62
CA PHE A 58 10.48 10.64 -4.72
C PHE A 58 11.34 9.45 -5.17
N GLY A 59 10.76 8.46 -5.82
CA GLY A 59 11.53 7.39 -6.45
C GLY A 59 12.53 7.93 -7.48
N LYS A 60 12.07 8.84 -8.34
CA LYS A 60 12.92 9.50 -9.34
C LYS A 60 13.94 10.46 -8.68
N LEU A 61 13.51 11.25 -7.70
CA LEU A 61 14.41 12.15 -6.96
C LEU A 61 15.55 11.37 -6.29
N ALA A 62 15.27 10.18 -5.76
CA ALA A 62 16.27 9.32 -5.13
C ALA A 62 17.30 8.80 -6.14
N ASP A 63 16.90 8.52 -7.39
CA ASP A 63 17.83 8.14 -8.45
C ASP A 63 18.72 9.33 -8.89
N LEU A 64 18.17 10.56 -8.87
CA LEU A 64 18.85 11.76 -9.34
C LEU A 64 19.78 12.39 -8.30
N TYR A 65 19.30 12.55 -7.08
CA TYR A 65 20.02 13.26 -6.01
C TYR A 65 20.71 12.32 -5.02
N GLY A 66 20.48 11.03 -5.15
CA GLY A 66 20.94 10.04 -4.19
C GLY A 66 19.89 9.69 -3.13
N ARG A 67 20.06 8.51 -2.52
CA ARG A 67 19.07 7.96 -1.57
C ARG A 67 19.13 8.68 -0.23
N LYS A 68 20.35 9.03 0.24
CA LYS A 68 20.56 9.66 1.55
C LYS A 68 19.89 11.03 1.67
N PRO A 69 20.19 12.02 0.80
CA PRO A 69 19.58 13.35 0.94
C PRO A 69 18.07 13.31 0.78
N VAL A 70 17.57 12.52 -0.18
CA VAL A 70 16.13 12.41 -0.42
C VAL A 70 15.42 11.75 0.76
N MET A 71 15.98 10.69 1.36
CA MET A 71 15.45 10.06 2.57
C MET A 71 15.40 11.05 3.74
N LEU A 72 16.47 11.83 3.96
CA LEU A 72 16.52 12.81 5.04
C LEU A 72 15.48 13.93 4.86
N VAL A 73 15.29 14.40 3.62
CA VAL A 73 14.23 15.38 3.29
C VAL A 73 12.85 14.79 3.55
N GLY A 74 12.60 13.54 3.12
CA GLY A 74 11.33 12.86 3.36
C GLY A 74 11.01 12.71 4.85
N ILE A 75 12.00 12.29 5.66
CA ILE A 75 11.86 12.21 7.13
C ILE A 75 11.62 13.60 7.71
N ALA A 76 12.36 14.61 7.32
CA ALA A 76 12.19 15.97 7.82
C ALA A 76 10.78 16.52 7.54
N VAL A 77 10.29 16.38 6.30
CA VAL A 77 8.92 16.79 5.92
C VAL A 77 7.88 16.04 6.76
N PHE A 78 8.05 14.71 6.95
CA PHE A 78 7.15 13.91 7.77
C PHE A 78 7.13 14.40 9.23
N LEU A 79 8.29 14.66 9.83
CA LEU A 79 8.40 15.10 11.22
C LEU A 79 7.84 16.53 11.44
N ILE A 80 8.10 17.44 10.52
CA ILE A 80 7.53 18.81 10.57
C ILE A 80 6.01 18.72 10.47
N ALA A 81 5.50 17.91 9.56
CA ALA A 81 4.07 17.69 9.42
C ALA A 81 3.45 17.00 10.64
N SER A 82 4.16 16.06 11.27
CA SER A 82 3.74 15.41 12.52
C SER A 82 3.69 16.41 13.69
N LEU A 83 4.70 17.28 13.80
CA LEU A 83 4.69 18.34 14.81
C LEU A 83 3.48 19.26 14.62
N GLY A 84 3.24 19.73 13.38
CA GLY A 84 2.11 20.59 13.05
C GLY A 84 0.77 19.89 13.22
N GLY A 85 0.66 18.61 12.87
CA GLY A 85 -0.55 17.79 13.07
C GLY A 85 -0.96 17.71 14.52
N GLY A 86 0.00 17.50 15.44
CA GLY A 86 -0.27 17.52 16.88
C GLY A 86 -0.62 18.90 17.45
N LEU A 87 -0.32 19.98 16.72
CA LEU A 87 -0.66 21.37 17.07
C LEU A 87 -1.88 21.91 16.27
N ALA A 88 -2.58 21.06 15.52
CA ALA A 88 -3.67 21.49 14.65
C ALA A 88 -4.80 22.13 15.47
N TRP A 89 -5.25 23.30 15.01
CA TRP A 89 -6.30 24.11 15.66
C TRP A 89 -7.67 24.00 15.01
N SER A 90 -7.77 23.28 13.91
CA SER A 90 -9.02 23.02 13.18
C SER A 90 -8.89 21.78 12.29
N MET A 91 -10.02 21.19 11.90
CA MET A 91 -10.02 20.02 11.02
C MET A 91 -9.39 20.30 9.64
N PRO A 92 -9.63 21.44 8.96
CA PRO A 92 -8.90 21.80 7.74
C PRO A 92 -7.39 21.90 7.93
N ALA A 93 -6.91 22.49 9.05
CA ALA A 93 -5.48 22.53 9.37
C ALA A 93 -4.90 21.11 9.53
N MET A 94 -5.62 20.24 10.24
CA MET A 94 -5.27 18.82 10.35
C MET A 94 -5.11 18.17 8.99
N ILE A 95 -6.06 18.36 8.06
CA ILE A 95 -6.01 17.79 6.69
C ILE A 95 -4.78 18.29 5.93
N VAL A 96 -4.43 19.58 6.07
CA VAL A 96 -3.20 20.13 5.43
C VAL A 96 -1.95 19.45 5.98
N PHE A 97 -1.84 19.27 7.31
CA PHE A 97 -0.72 18.56 7.89
C PHE A 97 -0.69 17.08 7.50
N ARG A 98 -1.84 16.43 7.34
CA ARG A 98 -1.95 15.06 6.80
C ARG A 98 -1.47 14.97 5.35
N LEU A 99 -1.78 15.95 4.50
CA LEU A 99 -1.23 16.03 3.14
C LEU A 99 0.30 16.11 3.19
N LEU A 100 0.85 17.02 3.97
CA LEU A 100 2.31 17.19 4.13
C LEU A 100 2.97 15.94 4.68
N GLN A 101 2.36 15.29 5.67
CA GLN A 101 2.83 14.03 6.24
C GLN A 101 2.81 12.90 5.20
N GLY A 102 1.79 12.85 4.36
CA GLY A 102 1.70 11.94 3.21
C GLY A 102 2.83 12.17 2.19
N VAL A 103 3.19 13.42 1.91
CA VAL A 103 4.37 13.76 1.07
C VAL A 103 5.65 13.18 1.67
N GLY A 104 5.90 13.35 2.97
CA GLY A 104 7.07 12.76 3.63
C GLY A 104 7.07 11.24 3.60
N ALA A 105 5.92 10.61 3.87
CA ALA A 105 5.75 9.15 3.83
C ALA A 105 6.00 8.56 2.43
N ALA A 106 5.65 9.29 1.38
CA ALA A 106 5.84 8.89 -0.02
C ALA A 106 7.30 8.60 -0.37
N CYS A 107 8.23 9.30 0.27
CA CYS A 107 9.67 9.09 0.12
C CYS A 107 10.15 7.80 0.81
N ILE A 108 9.69 7.57 2.04
CA ILE A 108 10.30 6.60 2.96
C ILE A 108 10.24 5.18 2.39
N GLN A 109 9.10 4.75 1.87
CA GLN A 109 8.92 3.37 1.43
C GLN A 109 9.74 3.01 0.19
N PRO A 110 9.67 3.74 -0.95
CA PRO A 110 10.43 3.37 -2.15
C PRO A 110 11.94 3.52 -1.94
N VAL A 111 12.37 4.57 -1.26
CA VAL A 111 13.81 4.80 -1.03
C VAL A 111 14.38 3.75 -0.07
N SER A 112 13.64 3.33 0.96
CA SER A 112 14.04 2.23 1.85
C SER A 112 14.31 0.93 1.07
N LEU A 113 13.39 0.57 0.16
CA LEU A 113 13.54 -0.65 -0.64
C LEU A 113 14.68 -0.54 -1.65
N THR A 114 14.95 0.65 -2.16
CA THR A 114 16.09 0.91 -3.05
C THR A 114 17.42 0.83 -2.30
N ILE A 115 17.51 1.41 -1.09
CA ILE A 115 18.68 1.27 -0.21
C ILE A 115 18.99 -0.22 0.05
N VAL A 116 17.96 -1.03 0.36
CA VAL A 116 18.14 -2.47 0.54
C VAL A 116 18.68 -3.13 -0.74
N ALA A 117 18.16 -2.72 -1.92
CA ALA A 117 18.65 -3.27 -3.19
C ALA A 117 20.09 -2.89 -3.52
N ASP A 118 20.57 -1.74 -3.06
CA ASP A 118 21.94 -1.27 -3.33
C ASP A 118 22.97 -1.88 -2.37
N TYR A 119 22.59 -2.09 -1.10
CA TYR A 119 23.51 -2.57 -0.06
C TYR A 119 23.51 -4.10 0.12
N TYR A 120 22.47 -4.80 -0.33
CA TYR A 120 22.34 -6.24 -0.14
C TYR A 120 22.30 -7.01 -1.46
N PRO A 121 23.06 -8.12 -1.57
CA PRO A 121 22.99 -9.03 -2.72
C PRO A 121 21.59 -9.66 -2.78
N ILE A 122 21.19 -10.14 -3.97
CA ILE A 122 19.85 -10.71 -4.21
C ILE A 122 19.50 -11.79 -3.18
N SER A 123 20.46 -12.63 -2.82
CA SER A 123 20.26 -13.73 -1.86
C SER A 123 19.87 -13.28 -0.46
N GLU A 124 20.19 -12.04 -0.07
CA GLU A 124 19.91 -11.49 1.25
C GLU A 124 18.72 -10.52 1.25
N ARG A 125 18.34 -9.94 0.10
CA ARG A 125 17.28 -8.93 -0.01
C ARG A 125 15.95 -9.42 0.54
N GLY A 126 15.61 -10.67 0.25
CA GLY A 126 14.35 -11.22 0.73
C GLY A 126 14.29 -11.36 2.25
N LYS A 127 15.42 -11.67 2.92
CA LYS A 127 15.49 -11.68 4.39
C LYS A 127 15.24 -10.29 4.96
N VAL A 128 15.88 -9.26 4.38
CA VAL A 128 15.69 -7.87 4.83
C VAL A 128 14.27 -7.39 4.56
N GLN A 129 13.69 -7.73 3.41
CA GLN A 129 12.28 -7.42 3.11
C GLN A 129 11.32 -8.14 4.06
N GLY A 130 11.66 -9.36 4.50
CA GLY A 130 10.93 -10.05 5.57
C GLY A 130 10.95 -9.27 6.89
N TYR A 131 12.08 -8.67 7.26
CA TYR A 131 12.14 -7.79 8.43
C TYR A 131 11.26 -6.55 8.27
N LEU A 132 11.26 -5.91 7.10
CA LEU A 132 10.39 -4.76 6.83
C LEU A 132 8.90 -5.13 6.86
N ALA A 133 8.54 -6.30 6.33
CA ALA A 133 7.17 -6.82 6.43
C ALA A 133 6.76 -7.08 7.89
N SER A 134 7.69 -7.58 8.73
CA SER A 134 7.45 -7.78 10.17
C SER A 134 7.23 -6.45 10.90
N VAL A 135 7.91 -5.37 10.50
CA VAL A 135 7.67 -4.02 11.04
C VAL A 135 6.21 -3.60 10.80
N TRP A 136 5.68 -3.82 9.59
CA TRP A 136 4.27 -3.53 9.28
C TRP A 136 3.31 -4.38 10.13
N ALA A 137 3.58 -5.67 10.26
CA ALA A 137 2.75 -6.57 11.08
C ALA A 137 2.73 -6.16 12.56
N ILE A 138 3.88 -5.83 13.12
CA ILE A 138 4.01 -5.37 14.50
C ILE A 138 3.30 -4.02 14.68
N SER A 139 3.49 -3.08 13.75
CA SER A 139 2.86 -1.77 13.79
C SER A 139 1.33 -1.83 13.70
N ALA A 140 0.80 -2.79 12.95
CA ALA A 140 -0.65 -3.00 12.85
C ALA A 140 -1.29 -3.39 14.19
N VAL A 141 -0.54 -4.04 15.09
CA VAL A 141 -0.99 -4.40 16.44
C VAL A 141 -0.66 -3.29 17.43
N LEU A 142 0.59 -2.80 17.40
CA LEU A 142 1.04 -1.78 18.35
C LEU A 142 0.36 -0.42 18.13
N GLY A 143 0.03 -0.07 16.88
CA GLY A 143 -0.59 1.22 16.56
C GLY A 143 -1.89 1.46 17.35
N PRO A 144 -2.92 0.64 17.19
CA PRO A 144 -4.16 0.78 17.95
C PRO A 144 -3.96 0.66 19.47
N MET A 145 -3.05 -0.20 19.95
CA MET A 145 -2.77 -0.36 21.36
C MET A 145 -2.13 0.89 21.96
N LEU A 146 -1.10 1.43 21.31
CA LEU A 146 -0.45 2.68 21.73
C LEU A 146 -1.43 3.86 21.62
N GLY A 147 -2.22 3.90 20.54
CA GLY A 147 -3.26 4.91 20.38
C GLY A 147 -4.27 4.90 21.51
N GLY A 148 -4.74 3.73 21.91
CA GLY A 148 -5.66 3.57 23.05
C GLY A 148 -5.06 4.06 24.39
N ILE A 149 -3.79 3.74 24.65
CA ILE A 149 -3.07 4.21 25.85
C ILE A 149 -2.89 5.73 25.82
N ILE A 150 -2.44 6.26 24.69
CA ILE A 150 -2.21 7.71 24.51
C ILE A 150 -3.51 8.50 24.73
N ILE A 151 -4.61 8.04 24.14
CA ILE A 151 -5.91 8.72 24.27
C ILE A 151 -6.45 8.66 25.70
N ARG A 152 -6.22 7.56 26.41
CA ARG A 152 -6.67 7.40 27.78
C ARG A 152 -5.90 8.29 28.76
N ASP A 153 -4.58 8.37 28.62
CA ASP A 153 -3.69 8.94 29.62
C ASP A 153 -3.06 10.28 29.20
N LEU A 154 -3.10 10.62 27.91
CA LEU A 154 -2.49 11.83 27.33
C LEU A 154 -3.47 12.53 26.38
N SER A 155 -2.99 13.53 25.63
CA SER A 155 -3.76 14.17 24.56
C SER A 155 -3.56 13.44 23.22
N TRP A 156 -4.54 13.54 22.31
CA TRP A 156 -4.45 12.97 20.96
C TRP A 156 -3.22 13.50 20.16
N SER A 157 -2.69 14.67 20.49
CA SER A 157 -1.50 15.26 19.88
C SER A 157 -0.29 14.33 19.92
N TRP A 158 -0.16 13.54 21.00
CA TRP A 158 0.94 12.60 21.18
C TRP A 158 0.97 11.48 20.13
N ILE A 159 -0.15 11.19 19.48
CA ILE A 159 -0.20 10.23 18.37
C ILE A 159 0.70 10.68 17.21
N PHE A 160 0.75 11.99 16.97
CA PHE A 160 1.63 12.56 15.97
C PHE A 160 3.07 12.71 16.48
N TRP A 161 3.24 13.13 17.74
CA TRP A 161 4.56 13.43 18.29
C TRP A 161 5.39 12.18 18.60
N ILE A 162 4.79 11.01 18.75
CA ILE A 162 5.51 9.73 18.91
C ILE A 162 6.42 9.44 17.70
N ASN A 163 6.11 9.99 16.54
CA ASN A 163 6.93 9.87 15.34
C ASN A 163 8.25 10.63 15.44
N ILE A 164 8.32 11.69 16.28
CA ILE A 164 9.49 12.58 16.34
C ILE A 164 10.74 11.82 16.84
N PRO A 165 10.73 11.15 18.01
CA PRO A 165 11.89 10.40 18.45
C PRO A 165 12.28 9.27 17.50
N ILE A 166 11.31 8.56 16.92
CA ILE A 166 11.56 7.46 15.99
C ILE A 166 12.22 8.00 14.71
N GLY A 167 11.70 9.08 14.15
CA GLY A 167 12.22 9.68 12.92
C GLY A 167 13.61 10.31 13.12
N LEU A 168 13.86 10.93 14.27
CA LEU A 168 15.19 11.46 14.59
C LEU A 168 16.23 10.35 14.72
N LEU A 169 15.88 9.22 15.35
CA LEU A 169 16.75 8.04 15.41
C LEU A 169 17.03 7.46 14.01
N ALA A 170 16.01 7.37 13.18
CA ALA A 170 16.18 6.92 11.79
C ALA A 170 17.10 7.88 11.00
N ALA A 171 16.86 9.19 11.09
CA ALA A 171 17.68 10.20 10.43
C ALA A 171 19.13 10.18 10.89
N ALA A 172 19.37 10.10 12.21
CA ALA A 172 20.72 9.99 12.79
C ALA A 172 21.43 8.73 12.26
N GLY A 173 20.74 7.59 12.18
CA GLY A 173 21.29 6.37 11.62
C GLY A 173 21.63 6.50 10.14
N PHE A 174 20.80 7.15 9.31
CA PHE A 174 21.14 7.42 7.91
C PHE A 174 22.31 8.38 7.76
N VAL A 175 22.39 9.42 8.59
CA VAL A 175 23.53 10.35 8.58
C VAL A 175 24.84 9.62 8.92
N ALA A 176 24.83 8.76 9.95
CA ALA A 176 26.00 8.09 10.46
C ALA A 176 26.46 6.91 9.57
N TYR A 177 25.55 6.12 9.02
CA TYR A 177 25.90 4.84 8.41
C TYR A 177 25.66 4.73 6.91
N LEU A 178 24.79 5.60 6.33
CA LEU A 178 24.51 5.58 4.90
C LEU A 178 25.53 6.45 4.16
N HIS A 179 26.53 5.80 3.54
CA HIS A 179 27.55 6.45 2.73
C HIS A 179 27.22 6.22 1.25
N GLU A 180 27.11 7.29 0.51
CA GLU A 180 26.75 7.27 -0.90
C GLU A 180 27.80 8.07 -1.69
N ALA A 181 28.24 7.49 -2.81
CA ALA A 181 29.10 8.23 -3.73
C ALA A 181 28.30 9.37 -4.37
N ALA A 182 28.92 10.53 -4.53
CA ALA A 182 28.24 11.68 -5.13
C ALA A 182 27.69 11.33 -6.52
N PRO A 183 26.47 11.77 -6.85
CA PRO A 183 25.88 11.52 -8.16
C PRO A 183 26.78 12.08 -9.27
N ARG A 184 27.07 11.27 -10.29
CA ARG A 184 28.02 11.60 -11.38
C ARG A 184 27.49 12.63 -12.40
N GLN A 185 26.21 12.96 -12.38
CA GLN A 185 25.59 13.85 -13.35
C GLN A 185 24.65 14.86 -12.66
N ARG A 186 24.57 16.07 -13.19
CA ARG A 186 23.55 17.05 -12.78
C ARG A 186 22.24 16.66 -13.45
N PRO A 187 21.25 16.20 -12.69
CA PRO A 187 19.99 15.74 -13.25
C PRO A 187 19.11 16.90 -13.68
N SER A 188 18.37 16.74 -14.77
CA SER A 188 17.21 17.56 -15.06
C SER A 188 15.98 16.92 -14.42
N ILE A 189 15.23 17.69 -13.63
CA ILE A 189 13.96 17.22 -13.07
C ILE A 189 12.84 17.67 -14.00
N ASP A 190 11.98 16.73 -14.40
CA ASP A 190 10.71 17.07 -15.02
C ASP A 190 9.69 17.50 -13.94
N ALA A 191 9.85 18.73 -13.44
CA ALA A 191 8.96 19.28 -12.44
C ALA A 191 7.52 19.42 -12.96
N LEU A 192 7.33 19.73 -14.25
CA LEU A 192 6.01 19.84 -14.87
C LEU A 192 5.34 18.46 -14.97
N GLY A 193 6.08 17.43 -15.38
CA GLY A 193 5.58 16.07 -15.36
C GLY A 193 5.18 15.62 -13.96
N ALA A 194 5.99 15.93 -12.93
CA ALA A 194 5.66 15.65 -11.54
C ALA A 194 4.34 16.30 -11.09
N ILE A 195 4.14 17.56 -11.44
CA ILE A 195 2.93 18.32 -11.10
C ILE A 195 1.71 17.73 -11.82
N PHE A 196 1.78 17.48 -13.13
CA PHE A 196 0.67 16.91 -13.88
C PHE A 196 0.32 15.50 -13.38
N PHE A 197 1.32 14.69 -13.07
CA PHE A 197 1.12 13.37 -12.48
C PHE A 197 0.42 13.45 -11.11
N ALA A 198 0.91 14.34 -10.22
CA ALA A 198 0.30 14.53 -8.90
C ALA A 198 -1.15 15.00 -9.02
N ILE A 199 -1.45 15.94 -9.92
CA ILE A 199 -2.82 16.41 -10.18
C ILE A 199 -3.69 15.28 -10.72
N ALA A 200 -3.19 14.48 -11.67
CA ALA A 200 -3.94 13.36 -12.24
C ALA A 200 -4.34 12.33 -11.19
N VAL A 201 -3.36 11.92 -10.34
CA VAL A 201 -3.59 10.95 -9.27
C VAL A 201 -4.52 11.54 -8.20
N ALA A 202 -4.31 12.80 -7.80
CA ALA A 202 -5.16 13.48 -6.83
C ALA A 202 -6.62 13.56 -7.32
N ALA A 203 -6.82 14.00 -8.56
CA ALA A 203 -8.15 14.09 -9.16
C ALA A 203 -8.83 12.72 -9.28
N LEU A 204 -8.07 11.67 -9.64
CA LEU A 204 -8.59 10.31 -9.67
C LEU A 204 -9.03 9.84 -8.27
N MET A 205 -8.20 10.05 -7.25
CA MET A 205 -8.52 9.63 -5.89
C MET A 205 -9.72 10.39 -5.32
N ILE A 206 -9.84 11.70 -5.59
CA ILE A 206 -11.00 12.50 -5.19
C ILE A 206 -12.26 11.95 -5.88
N ALA A 207 -12.23 11.77 -7.19
CA ALA A 207 -13.36 11.22 -7.95
C ALA A 207 -13.80 9.83 -7.43
N LEU A 208 -12.84 8.97 -7.07
CA LEU A 208 -13.12 7.63 -6.53
C LEU A 208 -13.65 7.67 -5.08
N THR A 209 -13.22 8.64 -4.26
CA THR A 209 -13.69 8.79 -2.88
C THR A 209 -15.14 9.27 -2.83
N ASP A 210 -15.52 10.15 -3.75
CA ASP A 210 -16.88 10.69 -3.85
C ASP A 210 -17.80 9.87 -4.76
N ALA A 211 -17.31 8.78 -5.35
CA ALA A 211 -18.02 7.96 -6.37
C ALA A 211 -19.31 7.27 -5.88
N ASN A 212 -19.67 7.37 -4.60
CA ASN A 212 -20.98 6.92 -4.11
C ASN A 212 -22.15 7.75 -4.66
N ALA A 213 -21.86 8.87 -5.35
CA ALA A 213 -22.82 9.76 -5.99
C ALA A 213 -22.51 9.94 -7.48
N PHE A 214 -22.64 8.88 -8.29
CA PHE A 214 -22.43 8.93 -9.76
C PHE A 214 -23.25 10.01 -10.51
N SER A 215 -24.17 10.65 -9.85
CA SER A 215 -24.96 11.78 -10.36
C SER A 215 -24.36 13.15 -10.01
N ASP A 216 -23.27 13.21 -9.25
CA ASP A 216 -22.71 14.47 -8.78
C ASP A 216 -21.76 15.08 -9.82
N THR A 217 -21.96 16.33 -10.17
CA THR A 217 -21.12 17.12 -11.09
C THR A 217 -19.65 17.12 -10.68
N HIS A 218 -19.37 17.03 -9.38
CA HIS A 218 -17.99 17.02 -8.85
C HIS A 218 -17.20 15.76 -9.23
N VAL A 219 -17.85 14.59 -9.30
CA VAL A 219 -17.21 13.34 -9.72
C VAL A 219 -16.79 13.43 -11.19
N TRP A 220 -17.67 13.91 -12.06
CA TRP A 220 -17.35 14.09 -13.47
C TRP A 220 -16.28 15.15 -13.70
N ALA A 221 -16.30 16.25 -12.92
CA ALA A 221 -15.23 17.25 -12.93
C ALA A 221 -13.88 16.63 -12.53
N GLY A 222 -13.85 15.80 -11.49
CA GLY A 222 -12.65 15.05 -11.07
C GLY A 222 -12.12 14.11 -12.17
N VAL A 223 -13.01 13.37 -12.84
CA VAL A 223 -12.67 12.50 -13.97
C VAL A 223 -12.09 13.31 -15.14
N LEU A 224 -12.70 14.43 -15.49
CA LEU A 224 -12.22 15.31 -16.56
C LEU A 224 -10.86 15.91 -16.23
N VAL A 225 -10.65 16.38 -15.00
CA VAL A 225 -9.34 16.91 -14.54
C VAL A 225 -8.30 15.80 -14.56
N CYS A 226 -8.63 14.60 -14.12
CA CYS A 226 -7.75 13.43 -14.18
C CYS A 226 -7.36 13.11 -15.64
N ALA A 227 -8.32 13.07 -16.55
CA ALA A 227 -8.05 12.80 -17.97
C ALA A 227 -7.17 13.89 -18.59
N ALA A 228 -7.49 15.17 -18.38
CA ALA A 228 -6.71 16.30 -18.88
C ALA A 228 -5.28 16.31 -18.33
N ALA A 229 -5.12 16.13 -17.01
CA ALA A 229 -3.81 16.11 -16.39
C ALA A 229 -3.00 14.87 -16.82
N SER A 230 -3.63 13.71 -17.02
CA SER A 230 -2.97 12.51 -17.57
C SER A 230 -2.49 12.72 -19.01
N LEU A 231 -3.28 13.37 -19.86
CA LEU A 231 -2.88 13.70 -21.23
C LEU A 231 -1.71 14.69 -21.24
N LEU A 232 -1.77 15.73 -20.40
CA LEU A 232 -0.68 16.70 -20.23
C LEU A 232 0.59 16.02 -19.69
N PHE A 233 0.45 15.10 -18.74
CA PHE A 233 1.56 14.30 -18.23
C PHE A 233 2.22 13.48 -19.34
N VAL A 234 1.44 12.70 -20.11
CA VAL A 234 1.97 11.88 -21.22
C VAL A 234 2.62 12.76 -22.28
N TRP A 235 2.04 13.91 -22.58
CA TRP A 235 2.61 14.86 -23.54
C TRP A 235 3.95 15.44 -23.05
N GLN A 236 4.03 15.82 -21.78
CA GLN A 236 5.25 16.33 -21.14
C GLN A 236 6.33 15.25 -21.05
N GLU A 237 5.99 14.04 -20.60
CA GLU A 237 6.91 12.90 -20.51
C GLU A 237 7.56 12.52 -21.83
N ARG A 238 6.83 12.66 -22.96
CA ARG A 238 7.37 12.41 -24.30
C ARG A 238 8.38 13.46 -24.75
N ARG A 239 8.40 14.65 -24.11
CA ARG A 239 9.28 15.78 -24.44
C ARG A 239 10.42 15.94 -23.45
N ALA A 240 10.26 15.42 -22.24
CA ALA A 240 11.26 15.54 -21.19
C ALA A 240 12.55 14.81 -21.56
N ARG A 241 13.68 15.44 -21.30
CA ARG A 241 15.02 14.81 -21.47
C ARG A 241 15.21 13.66 -20.51
N ASP A 242 14.71 13.80 -19.27
CA ASP A 242 14.76 12.80 -18.21
C ASP A 242 13.35 12.54 -17.68
N PRO A 243 12.55 11.66 -18.34
CA PRO A 243 11.18 11.41 -17.95
C PRO A 243 11.07 10.77 -16.56
N MET A 244 10.02 11.10 -15.81
CA MET A 244 9.76 10.53 -14.47
C MET A 244 9.35 9.07 -14.52
N ILE A 245 8.45 8.74 -15.43
CA ILE A 245 8.04 7.37 -15.70
C ILE A 245 8.65 6.97 -17.03
N SER A 246 9.68 6.16 -16.99
CA SER A 246 10.25 5.61 -18.23
C SER A 246 9.23 4.69 -18.89
N PHE A 247 8.49 5.19 -19.89
CA PHE A 247 7.63 4.35 -20.73
C PHE A 247 8.40 3.19 -21.37
N ALA A 248 9.73 3.33 -21.53
CA ALA A 248 10.58 2.24 -21.98
C ALA A 248 10.61 1.07 -21.00
N LEU A 249 10.54 1.35 -19.69
CA LEU A 249 10.42 0.30 -18.65
C LEU A 249 9.08 -0.40 -18.72
N TRP A 250 7.99 0.35 -18.87
CA TRP A 250 6.65 -0.21 -18.99
C TRP A 250 6.40 -0.97 -20.29
N LYS A 251 7.15 -0.69 -21.37
CA LYS A 251 7.15 -1.51 -22.58
C LYS A 251 7.81 -2.87 -22.38
N ARG A 252 8.64 -3.04 -21.36
CA ARG A 252 9.25 -4.34 -21.04
C ARG A 252 8.18 -5.25 -20.43
N ARG A 253 7.74 -6.26 -21.18
CA ARG A 253 6.68 -7.22 -20.75
C ARG A 253 6.81 -7.73 -19.33
N PRO A 254 8.01 -8.13 -18.82
CA PRO A 254 8.12 -8.63 -17.46
C PRO A 254 7.80 -7.57 -16.39
N ILE A 255 8.21 -6.32 -16.61
CA ILE A 255 7.98 -5.19 -15.68
C ILE A 255 6.49 -4.81 -15.69
N ALA A 256 5.90 -4.68 -16.89
CA ALA A 256 4.47 -4.39 -17.03
C ALA A 256 3.61 -5.47 -16.35
N ALA A 257 3.91 -6.74 -16.59
CA ALA A 257 3.19 -7.87 -16.00
C ALA A 257 3.33 -7.88 -14.45
N ALA A 258 4.54 -7.65 -13.93
CA ALA A 258 4.76 -7.60 -12.48
C ALA A 258 4.03 -6.41 -11.83
N ASN A 259 4.05 -5.22 -12.45
CA ASN A 259 3.34 -4.04 -11.94
C ASN A 259 1.82 -4.21 -12.01
N ALA A 260 1.29 -4.75 -13.10
CA ALA A 260 -0.14 -5.03 -13.24
C ALA A 260 -0.61 -6.09 -12.23
N ALA A 261 0.17 -7.16 -12.01
CA ALA A 261 -0.12 -8.15 -10.99
C ALA A 261 -0.06 -7.55 -9.57
N THR A 262 0.88 -6.63 -9.30
CA THR A 262 0.97 -5.91 -8.04
C THR A 262 -0.24 -4.99 -7.83
N LEU A 263 -0.74 -4.33 -8.88
CA LEU A 263 -1.97 -3.54 -8.85
C LEU A 263 -3.16 -4.41 -8.44
N LEU A 264 -3.38 -5.52 -9.14
CA LEU A 264 -4.48 -6.45 -8.83
C LEU A 264 -4.34 -7.04 -7.40
N SER A 265 -3.11 -7.34 -6.95
CA SER A 265 -2.86 -7.79 -5.57
C SER A 265 -3.22 -6.70 -4.55
N GLY A 266 -2.97 -5.43 -4.85
CA GLY A 266 -3.41 -4.29 -4.05
C GLY A 266 -4.93 -4.19 -3.93
N MET A 267 -5.66 -4.44 -5.04
CA MET A 267 -7.12 -4.53 -5.02
C MET A 267 -7.58 -5.63 -4.06
N VAL A 268 -7.04 -6.85 -4.20
CA VAL A 268 -7.39 -8.00 -3.34
C VAL A 268 -7.13 -7.69 -1.88
N LEU A 269 -5.97 -7.09 -1.56
CA LEU A 269 -5.63 -6.70 -0.18
C LEU A 269 -6.70 -5.77 0.41
N MET A 270 -7.07 -4.71 -0.33
CA MET A 270 -8.09 -3.76 0.14
C MET A 270 -9.46 -4.40 0.29
N GLY A 271 -9.84 -5.29 -0.65
CA GLY A 271 -11.09 -6.04 -0.55
C GLY A 271 -11.15 -6.88 0.72
N LEU A 272 -10.08 -7.61 1.03
CA LEU A 272 -10.05 -8.44 2.25
C LEU A 272 -10.04 -7.61 3.52
N THR A 273 -9.21 -6.56 3.59
CA THR A 273 -9.09 -5.74 4.80
C THR A 273 -10.40 -5.03 5.15
N THR A 274 -11.21 -4.69 4.14
CA THR A 274 -12.47 -3.97 4.33
C THR A 274 -13.64 -4.94 4.56
N PHE A 275 -13.78 -5.98 3.75
CA PHE A 275 -15.02 -6.77 3.69
C PHE A 275 -14.99 -8.07 4.49
N LEU A 276 -13.80 -8.61 4.80
CA LEU A 276 -13.71 -9.80 5.66
C LEU A 276 -14.18 -9.55 7.10
N PRO A 277 -13.81 -8.43 7.76
CA PRO A 277 -14.35 -8.11 9.08
C PRO A 277 -15.87 -7.92 9.07
N MET A 278 -16.40 -7.28 8.01
CA MET A 278 -17.85 -7.10 7.83
C MET A 278 -18.58 -8.45 7.69
N TYR A 279 -18.00 -9.40 6.94
CA TYR A 279 -18.54 -10.76 6.82
C TYR A 279 -18.50 -11.50 8.15
N ALA A 280 -17.38 -11.46 8.86
CA ALA A 280 -17.22 -12.15 10.13
C ALA A 280 -18.20 -11.63 11.21
N GLN A 281 -18.43 -10.31 11.27
CA GLN A 281 -19.35 -9.72 12.24
C GLN A 281 -20.80 -9.82 11.77
N GLY A 282 -21.12 -9.43 10.53
CA GLY A 282 -22.48 -9.33 10.01
C GLY A 282 -23.11 -10.70 9.68
N VAL A 283 -22.33 -11.63 9.07
CA VAL A 283 -22.83 -12.93 8.62
C VAL A 283 -22.54 -14.03 9.63
N LEU A 284 -21.27 -14.18 10.05
CA LEU A 284 -20.86 -15.22 11.00
C LEU A 284 -21.18 -14.87 12.46
N ARG A 285 -21.69 -13.67 12.76
CA ARG A 285 -22.02 -13.18 14.11
C ARG A 285 -20.86 -13.27 15.11
N GLN A 286 -19.65 -13.09 14.62
CA GLN A 286 -18.46 -13.15 15.45
C GLN A 286 -18.18 -11.84 16.14
N THR A 287 -17.39 -11.90 17.21
CA THR A 287 -16.91 -10.68 17.89
C THR A 287 -15.94 -9.90 16.98
N PRO A 288 -15.81 -8.58 17.14
CA PRO A 288 -14.79 -7.80 16.44
C PRO A 288 -13.37 -8.35 16.63
N VAL A 289 -13.09 -8.96 17.80
CA VAL A 289 -11.80 -9.60 18.10
C VAL A 289 -11.56 -10.81 17.18
N VAL A 290 -12.55 -11.69 17.01
CA VAL A 290 -12.44 -12.85 16.13
C VAL A 290 -12.33 -12.42 14.67
N ALA A 291 -13.09 -11.41 14.25
CA ALA A 291 -12.98 -10.83 12.92
C ALA A 291 -11.59 -10.25 12.65
N GLY A 292 -11.03 -9.54 13.62
CA GLY A 292 -9.67 -9.02 13.59
C GLY A 292 -8.61 -10.11 13.51
N MET A 293 -8.77 -11.20 14.30
CA MET A 293 -7.85 -12.35 14.25
C MET A 293 -7.86 -13.03 12.87
N ALA A 294 -9.02 -13.21 12.25
CA ALA A 294 -9.11 -13.77 10.90
C ALA A 294 -8.35 -12.90 9.88
N LEU A 295 -8.44 -11.56 9.99
CA LEU A 295 -7.69 -10.64 9.16
C LEU A 295 -6.19 -10.64 9.47
N THR A 296 -5.80 -10.74 10.75
CA THR A 296 -4.40 -10.78 11.19
C THR A 296 -3.62 -11.93 10.54
N MET A 297 -4.28 -13.02 10.15
CA MET A 297 -3.64 -14.14 9.44
C MET A 297 -3.00 -13.71 8.09
N ILE A 298 -3.48 -12.64 7.43
CA ILE A 298 -2.80 -12.05 6.26
C ILE A 298 -1.42 -11.53 6.68
N MET A 299 -1.36 -10.83 7.82
CA MET A 299 -0.13 -10.22 8.34
C MET A 299 0.88 -11.29 8.82
N VAL A 300 0.41 -12.46 9.23
CA VAL A 300 1.24 -13.63 9.54
C VAL A 300 1.73 -14.31 8.27
N GLY A 301 0.85 -14.53 7.31
CA GLY A 301 1.17 -15.18 6.03
C GLY A 301 2.19 -14.40 5.20
N TRP A 302 2.09 -13.07 5.19
CA TRP A 302 2.94 -12.21 4.36
C TRP A 302 4.45 -12.34 4.67
N PRO A 303 4.94 -12.18 5.91
CA PRO A 303 6.34 -12.39 6.23
C PRO A 303 6.82 -13.83 5.97
N ILE A 304 5.97 -14.82 6.23
CA ILE A 304 6.29 -16.23 5.97
C ILE A 304 6.52 -16.42 4.47
N GLY A 305 5.58 -15.98 3.63
CA GLY A 305 5.68 -16.06 2.18
C GLY A 305 6.91 -15.31 1.64
N SER A 306 7.15 -14.10 2.14
CA SER A 306 8.32 -13.29 1.79
C SER A 306 9.64 -14.02 2.11
N THR A 307 9.72 -14.64 3.29
CA THR A 307 10.90 -15.37 3.74
C THR A 307 11.12 -16.66 2.93
N VAL A 308 10.04 -17.39 2.64
CA VAL A 308 10.10 -18.59 1.79
C VAL A 308 10.55 -18.22 0.39
N ALA A 309 9.99 -17.19 -0.22
CA ALA A 309 10.43 -16.70 -1.52
C ALA A 309 11.91 -16.37 -1.51
N ALA A 310 12.36 -15.59 -0.53
CA ALA A 310 13.74 -15.18 -0.38
C ALA A 310 14.75 -16.34 -0.31
N LYS A 311 14.41 -17.40 0.41
CA LYS A 311 15.26 -18.58 0.57
C LYS A 311 15.26 -19.51 -0.65
N THR A 312 14.20 -19.44 -1.45
CA THR A 312 13.96 -20.44 -2.50
C THR A 312 14.21 -19.93 -3.92
N PHE A 313 14.09 -18.61 -4.19
CA PHE A 313 14.25 -18.13 -5.56
C PHE A 313 15.68 -18.27 -6.11
N THR A 314 16.72 -18.30 -5.26
CA THR A 314 18.09 -18.57 -5.69
C THR A 314 18.28 -20.00 -6.18
N ARG A 315 17.50 -20.97 -5.62
CA ARG A 315 17.58 -22.40 -5.96
C ARG A 315 16.67 -22.77 -7.12
N TYR A 316 15.44 -22.29 -7.11
CA TYR A 316 14.38 -22.70 -8.06
C TYR A 316 14.14 -21.69 -9.18
N GLY A 317 14.76 -20.51 -9.09
CA GLY A 317 14.57 -19.40 -10.02
C GLY A 317 13.40 -18.47 -9.63
N LEU A 318 13.60 -17.19 -9.88
CA LEU A 318 12.69 -16.13 -9.44
C LEU A 318 11.30 -16.25 -10.05
N ARG A 319 11.19 -16.57 -11.35
CA ARG A 319 9.90 -16.74 -12.04
C ARG A 319 9.07 -17.89 -11.47
N ARG A 320 9.73 -19.04 -11.20
CA ARG A 320 8.99 -20.20 -10.67
C ARG A 320 8.39 -19.91 -9.30
N ILE A 321 9.13 -19.20 -8.44
CA ILE A 321 8.65 -18.79 -7.12
C ILE A 321 7.56 -17.73 -7.24
N LEU A 322 7.71 -16.75 -8.13
CA LEU A 322 6.72 -15.72 -8.38
C LEU A 322 5.38 -16.32 -8.84
N VAL A 323 5.40 -17.18 -9.85
CA VAL A 323 4.19 -17.83 -10.38
C VAL A 323 3.64 -18.88 -9.40
N GLY A 324 4.51 -19.76 -8.87
CA GLY A 324 4.09 -20.81 -7.94
C GLY A 324 3.48 -20.26 -6.65
N GLY A 325 4.10 -19.20 -6.08
CA GLY A 325 3.55 -18.53 -4.91
C GLY A 325 2.21 -17.82 -5.19
N SER A 326 2.04 -17.26 -6.38
CA SER A 326 0.80 -16.59 -6.77
C SER A 326 -0.39 -17.53 -6.94
N LEU A 327 -0.17 -18.82 -7.22
CA LEU A 327 -1.23 -19.83 -7.32
C LEU A 327 -2.01 -20.02 -6.02
N LEU A 328 -1.41 -19.70 -4.88
CA LEU A 328 -2.10 -19.79 -3.58
C LEU A 328 -3.12 -18.64 -3.39
N MET A 329 -3.04 -17.56 -4.15
CA MET A 329 -4.02 -16.46 -4.06
C MET A 329 -5.41 -16.87 -4.52
N PRO A 330 -5.61 -17.47 -5.71
CA PRO A 330 -6.91 -18.04 -6.08
C PRO A 330 -7.39 -19.15 -5.14
N VAL A 331 -6.47 -19.97 -4.60
CA VAL A 331 -6.84 -21.00 -3.62
C VAL A 331 -7.46 -20.36 -2.36
N GLY A 332 -6.82 -19.30 -1.82
CA GLY A 332 -7.43 -18.51 -0.75
C GLY A 332 -8.75 -17.87 -1.16
N GLY A 333 -8.87 -17.38 -2.42
CA GLY A 333 -10.10 -16.85 -2.98
C GLY A 333 -11.23 -17.88 -3.05
N ILE A 334 -10.92 -19.13 -3.40
CA ILE A 334 -11.89 -20.24 -3.38
C ILE A 334 -12.38 -20.49 -1.94
N VAL A 335 -11.48 -20.47 -0.95
CA VAL A 335 -11.87 -20.60 0.46
C VAL A 335 -12.89 -19.54 0.83
N PHE A 336 -12.68 -18.27 0.45
CA PHE A 336 -13.64 -17.18 0.72
C PHE A 336 -14.96 -17.35 -0.06
N ALA A 337 -14.89 -17.79 -1.31
CA ALA A 337 -16.08 -18.05 -2.12
C ALA A 337 -16.93 -19.22 -1.57
N LEU A 338 -16.34 -20.16 -0.83
CA LEU A 338 -17.03 -21.28 -0.19
C LEU A 338 -17.54 -20.96 1.22
N LEU A 339 -17.27 -19.76 1.76
CA LEU A 339 -17.77 -19.38 3.07
C LEU A 339 -19.29 -19.24 3.06
N GLY A 340 -19.95 -19.99 3.93
CA GLY A 340 -21.39 -19.91 4.21
C GLY A 340 -21.67 -19.31 5.60
N PRO A 341 -22.96 -19.04 5.93
CA PRO A 341 -23.33 -18.40 7.19
C PRO A 341 -22.98 -19.24 8.44
N ASN A 342 -22.79 -20.53 8.28
CA ASN A 342 -22.42 -21.46 9.34
C ASN A 342 -20.94 -21.88 9.30
N SER A 343 -20.13 -21.23 8.46
CA SER A 343 -18.71 -21.54 8.34
C SER A 343 -17.93 -21.14 9.60
N SER A 344 -16.93 -21.95 9.93
CA SER A 344 -16.02 -21.62 11.03
C SER A 344 -15.19 -20.38 10.72
N PRO A 345 -15.00 -19.45 11.67
CA PRO A 345 -14.07 -18.32 11.52
C PRO A 345 -12.63 -18.75 11.22
N LEU A 346 -12.24 -19.97 11.64
CA LEU A 346 -10.93 -20.55 11.34
C LEU A 346 -10.71 -20.75 9.84
N LEU A 347 -11.79 -21.10 9.10
CA LEU A 347 -11.71 -21.23 7.63
C LEU A 347 -11.42 -19.89 6.97
N ALA A 348 -12.05 -18.80 7.43
CA ALA A 348 -11.77 -17.46 6.99
C ALA A 348 -10.32 -17.03 7.33
N GLY A 349 -9.82 -17.36 8.52
CA GLY A 349 -8.43 -17.17 8.93
C GLY A 349 -7.45 -17.96 8.05
N PHE A 350 -7.77 -19.19 7.70
CA PHE A 350 -6.96 -20.02 6.80
C PHE A 350 -6.89 -19.42 5.38
N GLY A 351 -8.03 -18.99 4.83
CA GLY A 351 -8.04 -18.26 3.55
C GLY A 351 -7.17 -17.01 3.58
N SER A 352 -7.25 -16.23 4.67
CA SER A 352 -6.41 -15.05 4.91
C SER A 352 -4.93 -15.40 4.95
N LEU A 353 -4.55 -16.48 5.64
CA LEU A 353 -3.15 -16.95 5.71
C LEU A 353 -2.60 -17.31 4.34
N LEU A 354 -3.37 -18.06 3.53
CA LEU A 354 -2.98 -18.43 2.17
C LEU A 354 -2.79 -17.19 1.27
N MET A 355 -3.72 -16.25 1.32
CA MET A 355 -3.61 -15.01 0.56
C MET A 355 -2.44 -14.15 1.02
N GLY A 356 -2.24 -14.01 2.33
CA GLY A 356 -1.07 -13.30 2.89
C GLY A 356 0.24 -13.94 2.44
N PHE A 357 0.34 -15.26 2.50
CA PHE A 357 1.52 -16.00 2.02
C PHE A 357 1.78 -15.75 0.53
N SER A 358 0.73 -15.84 -0.30
CA SER A 358 0.82 -15.55 -1.73
C SER A 358 1.25 -14.11 -2.01
N MET A 359 0.67 -13.13 -1.31
CA MET A 359 1.06 -11.71 -1.43
C MET A 359 2.50 -11.49 -1.01
N GLY A 360 2.97 -12.15 0.04
CA GLY A 360 4.37 -12.10 0.49
C GLY A 360 5.35 -12.63 -0.55
N THR A 361 5.09 -13.84 -1.08
CA THR A 361 5.91 -14.43 -2.14
C THR A 361 5.91 -13.57 -3.40
N GLY A 362 4.73 -13.10 -3.83
CA GLY A 362 4.53 -12.28 -5.01
C GLY A 362 5.24 -10.92 -4.90
N SER A 363 5.04 -10.20 -3.78
CA SER A 363 5.59 -8.87 -3.56
C SER A 363 7.13 -8.86 -3.61
N VAL A 364 7.79 -9.77 -2.86
CA VAL A 364 9.25 -9.87 -2.84
C VAL A 364 9.79 -10.28 -4.21
N SER A 365 9.21 -11.30 -4.82
CA SER A 365 9.69 -11.81 -6.11
C SER A 365 9.48 -10.81 -7.25
N ALA A 366 8.33 -10.11 -7.31
CA ALA A 366 8.07 -9.08 -8.29
C ALA A 366 9.03 -7.90 -8.15
N LEU A 367 9.26 -7.44 -6.93
CA LEU A 367 10.16 -6.33 -6.66
C LEU A 367 11.60 -6.67 -7.04
N VAL A 368 12.10 -7.85 -6.64
CA VAL A 368 13.44 -8.31 -7.00
C VAL A 368 13.57 -8.47 -8.52
N LEU A 369 12.55 -9.03 -9.19
CA LEU A 369 12.50 -9.14 -10.65
C LEU A 369 12.67 -7.77 -11.32
N ILE A 370 11.87 -6.79 -10.90
CA ILE A 370 11.90 -5.44 -11.48
C ILE A 370 13.26 -4.79 -11.26
N GLN A 371 13.82 -4.89 -10.05
CA GLN A 371 15.12 -4.30 -9.71
C GLN A 371 16.29 -4.93 -10.45
N GLU A 372 16.21 -6.21 -10.83
CA GLU A 372 17.25 -6.89 -11.61
C GLU A 372 17.15 -6.63 -13.12
N LEU A 373 15.97 -6.23 -13.61
CA LEU A 373 15.75 -5.91 -15.03
C LEU A 373 16.13 -4.48 -15.39
N VAL A 374 16.47 -3.64 -14.40
CA VAL A 374 16.82 -2.22 -14.59
C VAL A 374 18.25 -1.95 -14.13
N ASP A 375 18.84 -0.90 -14.68
CA ASP A 375 20.14 -0.42 -14.22
C ASP A 375 20.05 0.12 -12.78
N PRO A 376 21.15 0.10 -12.00
CA PRO A 376 21.16 0.63 -10.63
C PRO A 376 20.64 2.06 -10.52
N SER A 377 20.89 2.91 -11.53
CA SER A 377 20.41 4.28 -11.60
C SER A 377 18.89 4.43 -11.77
N GLN A 378 18.19 3.38 -12.17
CA GLN A 378 16.73 3.38 -12.41
C GLN A 378 15.96 2.57 -11.36
N ARG A 379 16.64 1.99 -10.37
CA ARG A 379 15.99 1.14 -9.34
C ARG A 379 14.98 1.90 -8.50
N GLY A 380 15.25 3.16 -8.18
CA GLY A 380 14.34 4.00 -7.42
C GLY A 380 13.02 4.23 -8.15
N SER A 381 13.09 4.66 -9.41
CA SER A 381 11.92 4.88 -10.26
C SER A 381 11.13 3.59 -10.49
N ALA A 382 11.82 2.47 -10.75
CA ALA A 382 11.19 1.18 -10.98
C ALA A 382 10.52 0.63 -9.71
N THR A 383 11.15 0.77 -8.54
CA THR A 383 10.60 0.40 -7.23
C THR A 383 9.37 1.25 -6.89
N ALA A 384 9.49 2.57 -7.07
CA ALA A 384 8.38 3.50 -6.84
C ALA A 384 7.18 3.22 -7.74
N SER A 385 7.42 2.87 -9.01
CA SER A 385 6.36 2.46 -9.94
C SER A 385 5.62 1.21 -9.47
N ASN A 386 6.31 0.23 -8.88
CA ASN A 386 5.70 -0.97 -8.32
C ASN A 386 4.85 -0.67 -7.08
N ILE A 387 5.36 0.18 -6.18
CA ILE A 387 4.63 0.62 -4.98
C ILE A 387 3.39 1.44 -5.38
N PHE A 388 3.55 2.34 -6.35
CA PHE A 388 2.43 3.11 -6.91
C PHE A 388 1.35 2.19 -7.47
N SER A 389 1.73 1.18 -8.25
CA SER A 389 0.78 0.19 -8.79
C SER A 389 -0.02 -0.48 -7.68
N ARG A 390 0.61 -0.87 -6.57
CA ARG A 390 -0.07 -1.46 -5.41
C ARG A 390 -1.04 -0.47 -4.76
N ASN A 391 -0.61 0.77 -4.52
CA ASN A 391 -1.43 1.78 -3.85
C ASN A 391 -2.64 2.18 -4.73
N LEU A 392 -2.42 2.35 -6.03
CA LEU A 392 -3.49 2.58 -7.00
C LEU A 392 -4.47 1.40 -7.03
N GLY A 393 -3.94 0.17 -7.02
CA GLY A 393 -4.76 -1.03 -6.91
C GLY A 393 -5.62 -1.04 -5.64
N SER A 394 -5.06 -0.70 -4.49
CA SER A 394 -5.82 -0.60 -3.24
C SER A 394 -6.97 0.41 -3.34
N THR A 395 -6.73 1.57 -3.96
CA THR A 395 -7.77 2.59 -4.18
C THR A 395 -8.86 2.10 -5.13
N LEU A 396 -8.48 1.52 -6.28
CA LEU A 396 -9.43 0.95 -7.23
C LEU A 396 -10.21 -0.22 -6.62
N GLY A 397 -9.55 -1.03 -5.78
CA GLY A 397 -10.17 -2.14 -5.06
C GLY A 397 -11.28 -1.67 -4.10
N ALA A 398 -11.01 -0.62 -3.33
CA ALA A 398 -12.02 -0.04 -2.43
C ALA A 398 -13.29 0.36 -3.18
N THR A 399 -13.12 1.05 -4.30
CA THR A 399 -14.24 1.53 -5.13
C THR A 399 -14.97 0.36 -5.81
N LEU A 400 -14.23 -0.56 -6.44
CA LEU A 400 -14.82 -1.69 -7.15
C LEU A 400 -15.63 -2.59 -6.20
N PHE A 401 -15.04 -2.99 -5.09
CA PHE A 401 -15.71 -3.90 -4.15
C PHE A 401 -16.84 -3.20 -3.38
N GLY A 402 -16.72 -1.89 -3.13
CA GLY A 402 -17.82 -1.09 -2.61
C GLY A 402 -19.01 -1.04 -3.59
N ALA A 403 -18.75 -0.86 -4.87
CA ALA A 403 -19.78 -0.89 -5.91
C ALA A 403 -20.43 -2.28 -6.03
N VAL A 404 -19.63 -3.37 -5.98
CA VAL A 404 -20.14 -4.76 -5.99
C VAL A 404 -21.02 -5.03 -4.77
N LEU A 405 -20.60 -4.59 -3.58
CA LEU A 405 -21.40 -4.72 -2.36
C LEU A 405 -22.74 -4.00 -2.50
N ASN A 406 -22.73 -2.74 -2.92
CA ASN A 406 -23.95 -1.94 -3.10
C ASN A 406 -24.88 -2.55 -4.15
N PHE A 407 -24.34 -3.02 -5.27
CA PHE A 407 -25.10 -3.74 -6.29
C PHE A 407 -25.80 -4.98 -5.72
N GLY A 408 -25.08 -5.80 -4.96
CA GLY A 408 -25.65 -6.98 -4.31
C GLY A 408 -26.73 -6.63 -3.29
N LEU A 409 -26.55 -5.57 -2.51
CA LEU A 409 -27.55 -5.08 -1.54
C LEU A 409 -28.84 -4.59 -2.22
N THR A 410 -28.71 -3.86 -3.31
CA THR A 410 -29.88 -3.34 -4.07
C THR A 410 -30.63 -4.45 -4.79
N GLN A 411 -29.95 -5.46 -5.31
CA GLN A 411 -30.56 -6.58 -6.02
C GLN A 411 -31.29 -7.55 -5.07
N SER A 412 -30.77 -7.75 -3.86
CA SER A 412 -31.34 -8.71 -2.89
C SER A 412 -32.49 -8.15 -2.10
N SER A 413 -32.61 -6.83 -2.00
CA SER A 413 -33.51 -6.22 -1.01
C SER A 413 -34.94 -6.08 -1.49
N GLY A 414 -35.35 -6.25 -2.73
CA GLY A 414 -36.79 -6.07 -3.08
C GLY A 414 -37.59 -5.05 -2.19
N LEU A 415 -36.92 -4.52 -1.18
CA LEU A 415 -37.25 -3.58 -0.13
C LEU A 415 -36.48 -2.27 -0.40
N ALA A 416 -36.88 -1.19 0.25
CA ALA A 416 -36.18 0.09 0.22
C ALA A 416 -34.66 -0.09 0.46
N PRO A 417 -33.79 0.79 -0.13
CA PRO A 417 -32.34 0.71 0.04
C PRO A 417 -31.95 0.56 1.51
N VAL A 418 -31.13 -0.44 1.84
CA VAL A 418 -30.64 -0.66 3.21
C VAL A 418 -29.89 0.60 3.65
N THR A 419 -30.37 1.26 4.70
CA THR A 419 -29.74 2.47 5.23
C THR A 419 -28.49 2.13 6.02
N SER A 420 -27.53 3.08 6.08
CA SER A 420 -26.29 2.91 6.88
C SER A 420 -26.61 2.62 8.35
N ASP A 421 -27.68 3.20 8.91
CA ASP A 421 -28.08 2.97 10.30
C ASP A 421 -28.63 1.56 10.52
N GLN A 422 -29.40 1.01 9.58
CA GLN A 422 -29.89 -0.37 9.64
C GLN A 422 -28.73 -1.36 9.54
N LEU A 423 -27.76 -1.12 8.66
CA LEU A 423 -26.57 -1.93 8.53
C LEU A 423 -25.73 -1.90 9.81
N ARG A 424 -25.56 -0.71 10.39
CA ARG A 424 -24.86 -0.51 11.65
C ARG A 424 -25.55 -1.26 12.78
N HIS A 425 -26.85 -1.17 12.90
CA HIS A 425 -27.66 -1.89 13.89
C HIS A 425 -27.45 -3.40 13.80
N VAL A 426 -27.48 -3.98 12.59
CA VAL A 426 -27.24 -5.41 12.34
C VAL A 426 -25.80 -5.85 12.69
N LEU A 427 -24.83 -4.96 12.55
CA LEU A 427 -23.41 -5.25 12.87
C LEU A 427 -23.13 -5.13 14.39
N GLU A 428 -23.79 -4.20 15.09
CA GLU A 428 -23.57 -3.92 16.52
C GLU A 428 -24.48 -4.75 17.45
N ASP A 429 -25.73 -5.04 17.05
CA ASP A 429 -26.70 -5.72 17.88
C ASP A 429 -26.61 -7.24 17.76
N ARG A 430 -26.46 -7.89 18.92
CA ARG A 430 -26.43 -9.36 19.08
C ARG A 430 -27.71 -9.93 19.68
N GLY A 431 -28.72 -9.10 19.87
CA GLY A 431 -30.00 -9.45 20.48
C GLY A 431 -30.88 -10.36 19.59
N VAL A 432 -32.17 -10.47 19.98
CA VAL A 432 -33.15 -11.25 19.23
C VAL A 432 -33.36 -10.59 17.87
N SER A 433 -32.94 -11.26 16.80
CA SER A 433 -33.03 -10.75 15.44
C SER A 433 -34.50 -10.69 14.98
N THR A 434 -34.94 -9.51 14.55
CA THR A 434 -36.24 -9.34 13.89
C THR A 434 -36.23 -10.01 12.50
N LEU A 435 -37.43 -10.21 11.90
CA LEU A 435 -37.53 -10.69 10.51
C LEU A 435 -36.81 -9.73 9.53
N ALA A 436 -36.83 -8.43 9.81
CA ALA A 436 -36.10 -7.41 9.04
C ALA A 436 -34.58 -7.60 9.14
N ASP A 437 -34.04 -7.90 10.32
CA ASP A 437 -32.61 -8.16 10.51
C ASP A 437 -32.16 -9.42 9.77
N GLN A 438 -33.00 -10.44 9.72
CA GLN A 438 -32.71 -11.67 8.97
C GLN A 438 -32.65 -11.41 7.46
N ALA A 439 -33.58 -10.59 6.92
CA ALA A 439 -33.58 -10.18 5.53
C ALA A 439 -32.32 -9.35 5.17
N ILE A 440 -31.94 -8.39 6.03
CA ILE A 440 -30.74 -7.57 5.85
C ILE A 440 -29.47 -8.44 5.89
N ARG A 441 -29.40 -9.42 6.80
CA ARG A 441 -28.27 -10.36 6.88
C ARG A 441 -28.17 -11.25 5.65
N ALA A 442 -29.28 -11.73 5.13
CA ALA A 442 -29.30 -12.51 3.89
C ALA A 442 -28.83 -11.68 2.68
N ALA A 443 -29.28 -10.43 2.57
CA ALA A 443 -28.83 -9.49 1.55
C ALA A 443 -27.34 -9.19 1.69
N LEU A 444 -26.85 -8.97 2.92
CA LEU A 444 -25.43 -8.74 3.21
C LEU A 444 -24.58 -9.95 2.86
N GLN A 445 -25.04 -11.16 3.22
CA GLN A 445 -24.35 -12.41 2.86
C GLN A 445 -24.23 -12.55 1.34
N HIS A 446 -25.32 -12.35 0.59
CA HIS A 446 -25.31 -12.44 -0.87
C HIS A 446 -24.33 -11.43 -1.47
N SER A 447 -24.37 -10.17 -1.01
CA SER A 447 -23.52 -9.09 -1.50
C SER A 447 -22.04 -9.34 -1.21
N LEU A 448 -21.71 -9.81 -0.01
CA LEU A 448 -20.34 -10.17 0.38
C LEU A 448 -19.84 -11.39 -0.36
N HIS A 449 -20.72 -12.35 -0.67
CA HIS A 449 -20.38 -13.49 -1.51
C HIS A 449 -20.00 -13.07 -2.93
N LEU A 450 -20.75 -12.16 -3.55
CA LEU A 450 -20.39 -11.55 -4.83
C LEU A 450 -19.04 -10.81 -4.76
N THR A 451 -18.78 -10.12 -3.64
CA THR A 451 -17.49 -9.46 -3.40
C THR A 451 -16.34 -10.47 -3.34
N PHE A 452 -16.51 -11.60 -2.63
CA PHE A 452 -15.50 -12.65 -2.57
C PHE A 452 -15.30 -13.37 -3.92
N LEU A 453 -16.34 -13.56 -4.71
CA LEU A 453 -16.22 -14.05 -6.09
C LEU A 453 -15.43 -13.08 -6.97
N SER A 454 -15.64 -11.79 -6.80
CA SER A 454 -14.87 -10.75 -7.51
C SER A 454 -13.39 -10.76 -7.07
N ILE A 455 -13.10 -10.96 -5.79
CA ILE A 455 -11.74 -11.15 -5.25
C ILE A 455 -11.09 -12.40 -5.87
N LEU A 456 -11.82 -13.51 -5.97
CA LEU A 456 -11.34 -14.73 -6.64
C LEU A 456 -11.01 -14.46 -8.11
N ALA A 457 -11.90 -13.80 -8.85
CA ALA A 457 -11.67 -13.48 -10.25
C ALA A 457 -10.42 -12.62 -10.46
N ILE A 458 -10.22 -11.59 -9.61
CA ILE A 458 -9.03 -10.75 -9.64
C ILE A 458 -7.78 -11.56 -9.26
N SER A 459 -7.87 -12.47 -8.28
CA SER A 459 -6.78 -13.36 -7.88
C SER A 459 -6.32 -14.28 -9.02
N ILE A 460 -7.24 -14.77 -9.83
CA ILE A 460 -6.95 -15.51 -11.06
C ILE A 460 -6.25 -14.59 -12.05
N GLY A 461 -6.71 -13.36 -12.22
CA GLY A 461 -6.08 -12.34 -13.06
C GLY A 461 -4.61 -12.07 -12.68
N VAL A 462 -4.28 -12.06 -11.39
CA VAL A 462 -2.88 -11.95 -10.91
C VAL A 462 -2.03 -13.08 -11.48
N VAL A 463 -2.50 -14.32 -11.37
CA VAL A 463 -1.76 -15.49 -11.88
C VAL A 463 -1.58 -15.40 -13.39
N LEU A 464 -2.64 -15.08 -14.13
CA LEU A 464 -2.59 -14.97 -15.59
C LEU A 464 -1.57 -13.92 -16.04
N LEU A 465 -1.53 -12.75 -15.38
CA LEU A 465 -0.54 -11.72 -15.68
C LEU A 465 0.89 -12.20 -15.39
N LEU A 466 1.11 -12.91 -14.30
CA LEU A 466 2.44 -13.40 -13.96
C LEU A 466 2.93 -14.54 -14.86
N LEU A 467 2.03 -15.29 -15.48
CA LEU A 467 2.39 -16.26 -16.52
C LEU A 467 2.99 -15.59 -17.76
N LEU A 468 2.68 -14.31 -18.02
CA LEU A 468 3.26 -13.53 -19.12
C LEU A 468 4.74 -13.17 -18.89
N VAL A 469 5.26 -13.35 -17.67
CA VAL A 469 6.70 -13.13 -17.36
C VAL A 469 7.52 -14.24 -18.03
N PRO A 470 8.47 -13.92 -18.94
CA PRO A 470 9.28 -14.93 -19.64
C PRO A 470 10.19 -15.73 -18.70
N THR A 471 10.43 -17.01 -19.04
CA THR A 471 11.26 -17.92 -18.24
C THR A 471 12.70 -17.42 -18.04
N ASN A 472 13.26 -16.80 -19.09
CA ASN A 472 14.67 -16.37 -19.13
C ASN A 472 14.83 -14.86 -18.88
N ALA A 473 13.83 -14.20 -18.28
CA ALA A 473 13.89 -12.74 -18.08
C ALA A 473 15.09 -12.31 -17.22
N VAL A 474 15.38 -13.08 -16.17
CA VAL A 474 16.49 -12.78 -15.24
C VAL A 474 17.83 -13.33 -15.75
N ASP A 475 17.82 -14.49 -16.39
CA ASP A 475 19.07 -15.10 -16.91
C ASP A 475 19.67 -14.22 -18.02
N ARG A 476 18.83 -13.70 -18.93
CA ARG A 476 19.28 -12.73 -19.94
C ARG A 476 19.76 -11.39 -19.38
N ALA A 477 19.29 -10.99 -18.23
CA ALA A 477 19.77 -9.79 -17.56
C ALA A 477 21.10 -10.02 -16.84
N ARG A 478 21.37 -11.25 -16.40
CA ARG A 478 22.67 -11.66 -15.81
C ARG A 478 23.76 -11.80 -16.85
N ASP A 479 23.45 -12.27 -18.05
CA ASP A 479 24.40 -12.49 -19.15
C ASP A 479 24.80 -11.19 -19.86
N LYS A 480 24.12 -10.07 -19.62
CA LYS A 480 24.64 -8.77 -20.07
C LYS A 480 25.90 -8.42 -19.29
N PRO A 481 27.04 -8.13 -19.97
CA PRO A 481 28.25 -7.68 -19.30
C PRO A 481 27.88 -6.50 -18.42
N ARG A 482 27.94 -6.67 -17.11
CA ARG A 482 27.92 -5.54 -16.19
C ARG A 482 29.25 -4.84 -16.43
N ASP A 483 29.23 -3.62 -16.95
CA ASP A 483 30.40 -2.75 -16.91
C ASP A 483 30.89 -2.77 -15.47
N LYS A 484 31.98 -3.49 -15.26
CA LYS A 484 32.68 -3.47 -13.97
C LYS A 484 33.00 -2.01 -13.72
N PRO A 485 32.69 -1.44 -12.56
CA PRO A 485 33.27 -0.16 -12.22
C PRO A 485 34.77 -0.37 -12.34
N GLU A 486 35.41 0.36 -13.25
CA GLU A 486 36.85 0.44 -13.33
C GLU A 486 37.35 0.83 -11.93
N PHE A 487 37.96 -0.12 -11.28
CA PHE A 487 38.70 0.10 -10.06
C PHE A 487 39.94 0.88 -10.52
N VAL A 488 39.86 2.21 -10.46
CA VAL A 488 41.04 3.06 -10.63
C VAL A 488 41.88 2.87 -9.37
N PRO A 489 43.06 2.18 -9.46
CA PRO A 489 43.93 2.12 -8.31
C PRO A 489 44.38 3.54 -8.01
N GLY A 490 44.12 4.03 -6.80
CA GLY A 490 44.63 5.31 -6.31
C GLY A 490 46.13 5.35 -6.48
N GLY A 491 46.60 6.22 -7.37
CA GLY A 491 47.99 6.67 -7.38
C GLY A 491 48.25 7.49 -6.12
N HIS A 492 49.38 7.25 -5.54
CA HIS A 492 50.02 7.79 -4.34
C HIS A 492 49.74 9.25 -4.02
#